data_cb25669f677a21c926614e66a97b66e9
#
_entry.id   cb25669f677a21c926614e66a97b66e9
#
_cell.length_a   1.000
_cell.length_b   1.000
_cell.length_c   1.000
_cell.angle_alpha   90.00
_cell.angle_beta   90.00
_cell.angle_gamma   90.00
#
_symmetry.space_group_name_H-M   'P 1'
#
loop_
_entity.id
_entity.type
_entity.pdbx_description
1 polymer ?
#
loop_
_entity_poly.entity_id
_entity_poly.type
_entity_poly.pdbx_seq_one_letter_code
_entity_poly.pdbx_strand_id
1 'polypeptide(L)'
;SQSFGKWALEAYGISFDDIKSWGGRLFTNNYDDVCNMVKDGQIDMFFYVGPGEAGWIRDASLGVKLRLIPIPADKAEEMGKKYGLSAAVHPGALYDGKLSEGKDVPTVGDTSEFIVRADMPDQDVYDILKACFDNWDNVVLAYPAWKSFTRENAWKNTGLPLHPGAEKFYREFGGMN
;
A
#
# COMPACT_ATOMS: atom_id res chain seq x y z
N SER A 1 -0.48 -8.64 3.87
CA SER A 1 -1.93 -8.36 4.07
C SER A 1 -2.46 -8.80 5.43
N GLN A 2 -2.09 -9.98 5.94
CA GLN A 2 -2.63 -10.53 7.20
C GLN A 2 -2.40 -9.59 8.39
N SER A 3 -1.21 -9.03 8.55
CA SER A 3 -0.90 -8.08 9.62
C SER A 3 -1.77 -6.82 9.53
N PHE A 4 -1.92 -6.24 8.34
CA PHE A 4 -2.76 -5.06 8.15
C PHE A 4 -4.23 -5.35 8.45
N GLY A 5 -4.75 -6.51 8.03
CA GLY A 5 -6.11 -6.93 8.36
C GLY A 5 -6.32 -7.07 9.87
N LYS A 6 -5.35 -7.66 10.57
CA LYS A 6 -5.36 -7.75 12.02
C LYS A 6 -5.37 -6.36 12.67
N TRP A 7 -4.48 -5.48 12.26
CA TRP A 7 -4.37 -4.13 12.81
C TRP A 7 -5.62 -3.27 12.56
N ALA A 8 -6.21 -3.39 11.37
CA ALA A 8 -7.46 -2.71 11.07
C ALA A 8 -8.62 -3.19 11.96
N LEU A 9 -8.74 -4.48 12.19
CA LEU A 9 -9.76 -5.04 13.10
C LEU A 9 -9.51 -4.62 14.56
N GLU A 10 -8.26 -4.67 15.02
CA GLU A 10 -7.89 -4.24 16.38
C GLU A 10 -8.27 -2.77 16.64
N ALA A 11 -8.12 -1.88 15.65
CA ALA A 11 -8.56 -0.49 15.78
C ALA A 11 -10.08 -0.34 16.01
N TYR A 12 -10.86 -1.36 15.68
CA TYR A 12 -12.28 -1.47 16.01
C TYR A 12 -12.59 -2.34 17.22
N GLY A 13 -11.55 -2.78 17.96
CA GLY A 13 -11.71 -3.65 19.12
C GLY A 13 -12.09 -5.09 18.77
N ILE A 14 -11.84 -5.53 17.54
CA ILE A 14 -12.17 -6.87 17.06
C ILE A 14 -10.89 -7.69 16.92
N SER A 15 -10.87 -8.87 17.50
CA SER A 15 -9.80 -9.84 17.32
C SER A 15 -10.17 -10.95 16.32
N PHE A 16 -9.18 -11.69 15.86
CA PHE A 16 -9.42 -12.91 15.07
C PHE A 16 -10.19 -14.00 15.85
N ASP A 17 -10.03 -14.02 17.17
CA ASP A 17 -10.75 -14.98 18.01
C ASP A 17 -12.21 -14.58 18.20
N ASP A 18 -12.51 -13.28 18.21
CA ASP A 18 -13.91 -12.82 18.18
C ASP A 18 -14.61 -13.28 16.90
N ILE A 19 -13.95 -13.11 15.73
CA ILE A 19 -14.50 -13.57 14.44
C ILE A 19 -14.79 -15.07 14.48
N LYS A 20 -13.88 -15.88 15.00
CA LYS A 20 -14.10 -17.33 15.15
C LYS A 20 -15.24 -17.64 16.11
N SER A 21 -15.33 -16.93 17.24
CA SER A 21 -16.39 -17.13 18.23
C SER A 21 -17.78 -16.81 17.65
N TRP A 22 -17.85 -15.88 16.68
CA TRP A 22 -19.08 -15.54 15.95
C TRP A 22 -19.40 -16.54 14.82
N GLY A 23 -18.60 -17.60 14.66
CA GLY A 23 -18.78 -18.60 13.61
C GLY A 23 -18.09 -18.25 12.28
N GLY A 24 -17.34 -17.15 12.24
CA GLY A 24 -16.58 -16.75 11.07
C GLY A 24 -15.31 -17.61 10.86
N ARG A 25 -14.78 -17.56 9.65
CA ARG A 25 -13.55 -18.25 9.26
C ARG A 25 -12.54 -17.24 8.70
N LEU A 26 -11.26 -17.52 8.92
CA LEU A 26 -10.15 -16.72 8.43
C LEU A 26 -9.40 -17.51 7.36
N PHE A 27 -9.13 -16.85 6.25
CA PHE A 27 -8.39 -17.42 5.14
C PHE A 27 -7.13 -16.59 4.88
N THR A 28 -6.05 -17.25 4.49
CA THR A 28 -4.81 -16.60 4.03
C THR A 28 -4.43 -17.23 2.71
N ASN A 29 -4.80 -16.60 1.63
CA ASN A 29 -4.64 -17.09 0.27
C ASN A 29 -3.91 -16.05 -0.58
N ASN A 30 -3.46 -16.48 -1.77
CA ASN A 30 -3.01 -15.53 -2.80
C ASN A 30 -4.19 -14.73 -3.36
N TYR A 31 -3.91 -13.68 -4.12
CA TYR A 31 -4.96 -12.76 -4.59
C TYR A 31 -5.90 -13.38 -5.63
N ASP A 32 -5.41 -14.31 -6.45
CA ASP A 32 -6.24 -14.99 -7.44
C ASP A 32 -7.28 -15.91 -6.76
N ASP A 33 -6.85 -16.65 -5.74
CA ASP A 33 -7.77 -17.45 -4.92
C ASP A 33 -8.80 -16.57 -4.22
N VAL A 34 -8.37 -15.44 -3.62
CA VAL A 34 -9.28 -14.48 -2.99
C VAL A 34 -10.31 -13.96 -3.99
N CYS A 35 -9.89 -13.63 -5.22
CA CYS A 35 -10.79 -13.20 -6.29
C CYS A 35 -11.87 -14.24 -6.57
N ASN A 36 -11.49 -15.52 -6.72
CA ASN A 36 -12.43 -16.61 -6.95
C ASN A 36 -13.37 -16.81 -5.75
N MET A 37 -12.83 -16.84 -4.53
CA MET A 37 -13.63 -16.97 -3.31
C MET A 37 -14.66 -15.85 -3.13
N VAL A 38 -14.32 -14.60 -3.52
CA VAL A 38 -15.28 -13.48 -3.54
C VAL A 38 -16.37 -13.70 -4.56
N LYS A 39 -16.02 -14.09 -5.79
CA LYS A 39 -16.99 -14.36 -6.86
C LYS A 39 -17.94 -15.50 -6.52
N ASP A 40 -17.44 -16.51 -5.84
CA ASP A 40 -18.20 -17.69 -5.42
C ASP A 40 -19.00 -17.47 -4.13
N GLY A 41 -18.90 -16.28 -3.50
CA GLY A 41 -19.58 -15.98 -2.25
C GLY A 41 -19.08 -16.77 -1.04
N GLN A 42 -17.82 -17.22 -1.09
CA GLN A 42 -17.19 -17.99 -0.01
C GLN A 42 -16.61 -17.10 1.08
N ILE A 43 -16.35 -15.83 0.78
CA ILE A 43 -15.87 -14.81 1.72
C ILE A 43 -16.67 -13.52 1.57
N ASP A 44 -16.94 -12.88 2.71
CA ASP A 44 -17.73 -11.65 2.80
C ASP A 44 -16.86 -10.39 2.84
N MET A 45 -15.59 -10.52 3.28
CA MET A 45 -14.68 -9.41 3.45
C MET A 45 -13.24 -9.86 3.19
N PHE A 46 -12.45 -8.99 2.59
CA PHE A 46 -11.01 -9.20 2.46
C PHE A 46 -10.23 -7.92 2.74
N PHE A 47 -8.97 -8.08 3.10
CA PHE A 47 -8.01 -7.00 3.24
C PHE A 47 -6.99 -7.06 2.10
N TYR A 48 -6.79 -5.92 1.47
CA TYR A 48 -5.79 -5.76 0.42
C TYR A 48 -4.80 -4.67 0.81
N VAL A 49 -3.52 -4.93 0.56
CA VAL A 49 -2.45 -3.94 0.66
C VAL A 49 -1.72 -3.93 -0.67
N GLY A 50 -1.71 -2.80 -1.29
CA GLY A 50 -1.05 -2.61 -2.57
C GLY A 50 -1.32 -1.21 -3.11
N PRO A 51 -0.60 -0.83 -4.16
CA PRO A 51 -0.72 0.49 -4.74
C PRO A 51 -1.96 0.57 -5.65
N GLY A 52 -2.70 1.65 -5.52
CA GLY A 52 -3.73 2.03 -6.48
C GLY A 52 -4.73 0.93 -6.82
N GLU A 53 -4.92 0.71 -8.10
CA GLU A 53 -5.88 -0.23 -8.64
C GLU A 53 -5.27 -1.61 -8.86
N ALA A 54 -5.92 -2.64 -8.30
CA ALA A 54 -5.53 -4.03 -8.49
C ALA A 54 -6.42 -4.73 -9.52
N GLY A 55 -5.80 -5.37 -10.52
CA GLY A 55 -6.53 -6.04 -11.61
C GLY A 55 -7.50 -7.10 -11.11
N TRP A 56 -7.14 -7.89 -10.10
CA TRP A 56 -8.00 -8.93 -9.54
C TRP A 56 -9.23 -8.39 -8.79
N ILE A 57 -9.12 -7.20 -8.15
CA ILE A 57 -10.29 -6.52 -7.54
C ILE A 57 -11.21 -5.99 -8.64
N ARG A 58 -10.63 -5.42 -9.72
CA ARG A 58 -11.41 -5.00 -10.89
C ARG A 58 -12.17 -6.18 -11.47
N ASP A 59 -11.51 -7.32 -11.66
CA ASP A 59 -12.12 -8.54 -12.18
C ASP A 59 -13.24 -9.06 -11.26
N ALA A 60 -13.02 -9.14 -9.94
CA ALA A 60 -14.06 -9.49 -8.98
C ALA A 60 -15.27 -8.54 -9.05
N SER A 61 -15.02 -7.24 -9.17
CA SER A 61 -16.07 -6.21 -9.23
C SER A 61 -16.98 -6.25 -10.48
N LEU A 62 -16.57 -6.99 -11.51
CA LEU A 62 -17.43 -7.23 -12.69
C LEU A 62 -18.57 -8.21 -12.40
N GLY A 63 -18.35 -9.16 -11.49
CA GLY A 63 -19.32 -10.20 -11.15
C GLY A 63 -20.04 -9.99 -9.81
N VAL A 64 -19.44 -9.25 -8.89
CA VAL A 64 -19.95 -9.07 -7.53
C VAL A 64 -19.92 -7.60 -7.14
N LYS A 65 -20.97 -7.12 -6.48
CA LYS A 65 -21.01 -5.75 -5.95
C LYS A 65 -20.12 -5.67 -4.71
N LEU A 66 -18.97 -5.03 -4.87
CA LEU A 66 -18.03 -4.73 -3.81
C LEU A 66 -18.18 -3.28 -3.33
N ARG A 67 -17.74 -3.01 -2.10
CA ARG A 67 -17.58 -1.65 -1.60
C ARG A 67 -16.38 -1.55 -0.68
N LEU A 68 -15.75 -0.38 -0.64
CA LEU A 68 -14.71 -0.06 0.33
C LEU A 68 -15.32 0.26 1.69
N ILE A 69 -14.67 -0.22 2.74
CA ILE A 69 -14.98 0.14 4.12
C ILE A 69 -13.96 1.21 4.52
N PRO A 70 -14.42 2.42 4.91
CA PRO A 70 -13.51 3.49 5.30
C PRO A 70 -12.80 3.16 6.61
N ILE A 71 -11.58 3.64 6.76
CA ILE A 71 -10.86 3.71 8.04
C ILE A 71 -10.85 5.19 8.45
N PRO A 72 -11.70 5.60 9.41
CA PRO A 72 -11.81 6.99 9.84
C PRO A 72 -10.50 7.54 10.41
N ALA A 73 -10.39 8.87 10.46
CA ALA A 73 -9.15 9.56 10.84
C ALA A 73 -8.67 9.20 12.25
N ASP A 74 -9.58 9.03 13.21
CA ASP A 74 -9.28 8.60 14.59
C ASP A 74 -8.65 7.21 14.62
N LYS A 75 -9.16 6.28 13.82
CA LYS A 75 -8.63 4.93 13.68
C LYS A 75 -7.29 4.91 12.93
N ALA A 76 -7.17 5.73 11.91
CA ALA A 76 -5.91 5.90 11.19
C ALA A 76 -4.80 6.46 12.11
N GLU A 77 -5.13 7.43 12.98
CA GLU A 77 -4.22 7.97 13.98
C GLU A 77 -3.76 6.91 15.00
N GLU A 78 -4.71 6.09 15.51
CA GLU A 78 -4.40 4.99 16.42
C GLU A 78 -3.46 3.98 15.75
N MET A 79 -3.76 3.57 14.52
CA MET A 79 -2.93 2.66 13.74
C MET A 79 -1.56 3.27 13.43
N GLY A 80 -1.49 4.57 13.19
CA GLY A 80 -0.25 5.31 13.01
C GLY A 80 0.66 5.25 14.24
N LYS A 81 0.11 5.56 15.41
CA LYS A 81 0.85 5.51 16.68
C LYS A 81 1.35 4.12 17.04
N LYS A 82 0.56 3.09 16.75
CA LYS A 82 0.84 1.71 17.17
C LYS A 82 1.70 0.94 16.15
N TYR A 83 1.51 1.19 14.87
CA TYR A 83 2.09 0.38 13.80
C TYR A 83 2.87 1.17 12.75
N GLY A 84 3.01 2.49 12.91
CA GLY A 84 3.75 3.35 11.98
C GLY A 84 3.03 3.61 10.65
N LEU A 85 1.72 3.35 10.56
CA LEU A 85 0.96 3.61 9.36
C LEU A 85 0.61 5.10 9.22
N SER A 86 0.37 5.55 8.01
CA SER A 86 -0.04 6.92 7.71
C SER A 86 -1.49 6.97 7.25
N ALA A 87 -2.21 8.03 7.61
CA ALA A 87 -3.51 8.30 7.02
C ALA A 87 -3.36 8.48 5.50
N ALA A 88 -4.25 7.86 4.76
CA ALA A 88 -4.25 7.86 3.32
C ALA A 88 -5.68 7.99 2.78
N VAL A 89 -5.80 8.22 1.48
CA VAL A 89 -7.08 8.28 0.80
C VAL A 89 -7.04 7.35 -0.41
N HIS A 90 -8.04 6.49 -0.51
CA HIS A 90 -8.29 5.74 -1.73
C HIS A 90 -9.12 6.62 -2.67
N PRO A 91 -8.58 7.05 -3.83
CA PRO A 91 -9.29 7.90 -4.75
C PRO A 91 -10.59 7.28 -5.26
N GLY A 92 -11.69 8.05 -5.19
CA GLY A 92 -13.00 7.56 -5.58
C GLY A 92 -13.13 7.20 -7.07
N ALA A 93 -12.27 7.75 -7.91
CA ALA A 93 -12.25 7.45 -9.35
C ALA A 93 -11.71 6.05 -9.68
N LEU A 94 -10.97 5.42 -8.76
CA LEU A 94 -10.46 4.07 -8.99
C LEU A 94 -11.61 3.06 -9.16
N TYR A 95 -11.37 2.01 -9.93
CA TYR A 95 -12.37 1.00 -10.29
C TYR A 95 -13.65 1.60 -10.93
N ASP A 96 -13.48 2.68 -11.70
CA ASP A 96 -14.58 3.43 -12.34
C ASP A 96 -15.62 3.94 -11.33
N GLY A 97 -15.20 4.21 -10.11
CA GLY A 97 -16.07 4.67 -9.02
C GLY A 97 -16.98 3.60 -8.41
N LYS A 98 -16.90 2.35 -8.88
CA LYS A 98 -17.85 1.29 -8.50
C LYS A 98 -17.77 0.87 -7.04
N LEU A 99 -16.58 0.98 -6.41
CA LEU A 99 -16.34 0.53 -5.04
C LEU A 99 -16.67 1.59 -3.99
N SER A 100 -16.84 2.85 -4.41
CA SER A 100 -16.99 4.00 -3.50
C SER A 100 -18.06 5.00 -3.93
N GLU A 101 -18.85 4.67 -4.94
CA GLU A 101 -19.81 5.60 -5.55
C GLU A 101 -19.14 6.90 -6.06
N GLY A 102 -17.90 6.77 -6.53
CA GLY A 102 -17.10 7.90 -7.01
C GLY A 102 -16.55 8.82 -5.91
N LYS A 103 -16.71 8.48 -4.62
CA LYS A 103 -16.24 9.28 -3.49
C LYS A 103 -14.89 8.79 -3.00
N ASP A 104 -14.06 9.70 -2.58
CA ASP A 104 -12.81 9.39 -1.89
C ASP A 104 -13.08 8.66 -0.56
N VAL A 105 -12.32 7.62 -0.29
CA VAL A 105 -12.49 6.78 0.91
C VAL A 105 -11.26 6.89 1.80
N PRO A 106 -11.40 7.39 3.04
CA PRO A 106 -10.29 7.44 3.98
C PRO A 106 -9.82 6.02 4.33
N THR A 107 -8.52 5.85 4.38
CA THR A 107 -7.84 4.58 4.66
C THR A 107 -6.52 4.83 5.37
N VAL A 108 -5.72 3.78 5.52
CA VAL A 108 -4.32 3.87 5.94
C VAL A 108 -3.41 3.35 4.84
N GLY A 109 -2.21 3.86 4.82
CA GLY A 109 -1.16 3.45 3.89
C GLY A 109 0.17 3.27 4.58
N ASP A 110 1.09 2.71 3.83
CA ASP A 110 2.49 2.55 4.21
C ASP A 110 3.37 2.96 3.03
N THR A 111 4.63 3.29 3.32
CA THR A 111 5.60 3.66 2.30
C THR A 111 6.43 2.44 1.93
N SER A 112 6.54 2.16 0.64
CA SER A 112 7.50 1.14 0.16
C SER A 112 8.87 1.78 -0.01
N GLU A 113 9.89 1.12 0.50
CA GLU A 113 11.27 1.60 0.50
C GLU A 113 12.21 0.57 -0.14
N PHE A 114 13.24 1.06 -0.81
CA PHE A 114 14.41 0.26 -1.14
C PHE A 114 15.38 0.29 0.02
N ILE A 115 15.71 -0.87 0.55
CA ILE A 115 16.63 -1.00 1.66
C ILE A 115 17.95 -1.58 1.14
N VAL A 116 19.04 -0.94 1.48
CA VAL A 116 20.40 -1.41 1.22
C VAL A 116 21.15 -1.61 2.54
N ARG A 117 22.24 -2.34 2.52
CA ARG A 117 23.12 -2.46 3.69
C ARG A 117 23.76 -1.10 3.98
N ALA A 118 23.88 -0.77 5.26
CA ALA A 118 24.48 0.50 5.70
C ALA A 118 25.98 0.64 5.33
N ASP A 119 26.68 -0.48 5.11
CA ASP A 119 28.09 -0.53 4.71
C ASP A 119 28.30 -0.64 3.20
N MET A 120 27.25 -0.47 2.39
CA MET A 120 27.38 -0.39 0.93
C MET A 120 28.16 0.87 0.54
N PRO A 121 29.06 0.83 -0.44
CA PRO A 121 29.75 2.04 -0.87
C PRO A 121 28.80 3.14 -1.33
N ASP A 122 29.03 4.37 -0.87
CA ASP A 122 28.15 5.52 -1.20
C ASP A 122 27.98 5.71 -2.70
N GLN A 123 29.06 5.48 -3.47
CA GLN A 123 29.03 5.64 -4.92
C GLN A 123 28.12 4.59 -5.57
N ASP A 124 28.10 3.35 -5.07
CA ASP A 124 27.26 2.29 -5.63
C ASP A 124 25.77 2.62 -5.42
N VAL A 125 25.38 3.11 -4.23
CA VAL A 125 24.01 3.53 -3.95
C VAL A 125 23.60 4.74 -4.81
N TYR A 126 24.50 5.72 -4.95
CA TYR A 126 24.30 6.85 -5.84
C TYR A 126 24.08 6.41 -7.29
N ASP A 127 24.93 5.51 -7.80
CA ASP A 127 24.86 5.03 -9.19
C ASP A 127 23.60 4.19 -9.44
N ILE A 128 23.16 3.38 -8.48
CA ILE A 128 21.88 2.66 -8.54
C ILE A 128 20.72 3.63 -8.70
N LEU A 129 20.63 4.65 -7.83
CA LEU A 129 19.56 5.65 -7.92
C LEU A 129 19.59 6.40 -9.22
N LYS A 130 20.80 6.82 -9.64
CA LYS A 130 21.00 7.50 -10.92
C LYS A 130 20.53 6.64 -12.09
N ALA A 131 20.93 5.38 -12.13
CA ALA A 131 20.53 4.45 -13.19
C ALA A 131 19.01 4.23 -13.21
N CYS A 132 18.37 4.09 -12.05
CA CYS A 132 16.91 3.95 -11.94
C CYS A 132 16.20 5.19 -12.49
N PHE A 133 16.57 6.39 -12.03
CA PHE A 133 15.89 7.61 -12.43
C PHE A 133 16.23 8.09 -13.86
N ASP A 134 17.38 7.75 -14.38
CA ASP A 134 17.70 8.02 -15.77
C ASP A 134 16.94 7.09 -16.74
N ASN A 135 16.43 5.95 -16.24
CA ASN A 135 15.62 4.99 -16.99
C ASN A 135 14.20 4.85 -16.41
N TRP A 136 13.66 5.92 -15.80
CA TRP A 136 12.43 5.86 -15.00
C TRP A 136 11.23 5.33 -15.79
N ASP A 137 11.09 5.66 -17.05
CA ASP A 137 10.00 5.16 -17.90
C ASP A 137 10.00 3.63 -17.98
N ASN A 138 11.18 3.00 -18.08
CA ASN A 138 11.31 1.54 -18.08
C ASN A 138 10.99 0.95 -16.70
N VAL A 139 11.35 1.64 -15.61
CA VAL A 139 11.01 1.23 -14.24
C VAL A 139 9.50 1.27 -14.04
N VAL A 140 8.85 2.35 -14.46
CA VAL A 140 7.39 2.50 -14.39
C VAL A 140 6.68 1.51 -15.30
N LEU A 141 7.23 1.21 -16.47
CA LEU A 141 6.67 0.19 -17.37
C LEU A 141 6.67 -1.20 -16.71
N ALA A 142 7.73 -1.55 -16.00
CA ALA A 142 7.84 -2.81 -15.28
C ALA A 142 6.88 -2.88 -14.07
N TYR A 143 6.65 -1.75 -13.40
CA TYR A 143 5.75 -1.67 -12.26
C TYR A 143 5.04 -0.30 -12.19
N PRO A 144 3.84 -0.18 -12.79
CA PRO A 144 3.13 1.11 -12.94
C PRO A 144 2.83 1.87 -11.65
N ALA A 145 2.79 1.17 -10.52
CA ALA A 145 2.59 1.80 -9.22
C ALA A 145 3.66 2.81 -8.84
N TRP A 146 4.86 2.69 -9.42
CA TRP A 146 5.96 3.60 -9.12
C TRP A 146 5.86 4.94 -9.85
N LYS A 147 4.87 5.10 -10.71
CA LYS A 147 4.60 6.38 -11.40
C LYS A 147 4.44 7.57 -10.43
N SER A 148 3.99 7.32 -9.21
CA SER A 148 3.83 8.35 -8.18
C SER A 148 5.14 8.82 -7.55
N PHE A 149 6.24 8.06 -7.71
CA PHE A 149 7.55 8.43 -7.22
C PHE A 149 8.27 9.34 -8.22
N THR A 150 8.82 10.43 -7.71
CA THR A 150 9.66 11.36 -8.46
C THR A 150 10.95 11.61 -7.69
N ARG A 151 11.94 12.23 -8.31
CA ARG A 151 13.19 12.61 -7.62
C ARG A 151 12.91 13.53 -6.42
N GLU A 152 11.87 14.37 -6.51
CA GLU A 152 11.51 15.37 -5.51
C GLU A 152 10.74 14.79 -4.31
N ASN A 153 10.16 13.61 -4.43
CA ASN A 153 9.35 13.02 -3.37
C ASN A 153 9.85 11.67 -2.83
N ALA A 154 10.67 10.94 -3.58
CA ALA A 154 11.09 9.58 -3.22
C ALA A 154 11.99 9.49 -1.97
N TRP A 155 12.52 10.61 -1.49
CA TRP A 155 13.32 10.69 -0.27
C TRP A 155 12.52 11.14 0.95
N LYS A 156 11.22 11.44 0.79
CA LYS A 156 10.35 11.94 1.86
C LYS A 156 9.61 10.81 2.55
N ASN A 157 9.39 10.97 3.85
CA ASN A 157 8.62 10.04 4.68
C ASN A 157 9.19 8.62 4.70
N THR A 158 10.51 8.49 4.61
CA THR A 158 11.20 7.21 4.80
C THR A 158 11.17 6.82 6.28
N GLY A 159 10.90 5.55 6.56
CA GLY A 159 10.91 5.00 7.91
C GLY A 159 12.32 4.77 8.47
N LEU A 160 13.33 4.76 7.60
CA LEU A 160 14.74 4.59 7.92
C LEU A 160 15.55 5.80 7.47
N PRO A 161 16.70 6.08 8.11
CA PRO A 161 17.63 7.10 7.61
C PRO A 161 18.08 6.79 6.19
N LEU A 162 18.20 7.82 5.38
CA LEU A 162 18.75 7.67 4.04
C LEU A 162 20.23 7.25 4.11
N HIS A 163 20.61 6.38 3.18
CA HIS A 163 22.03 6.06 2.96
C HIS A 163 22.78 7.30 2.44
N PRO A 164 24.04 7.57 2.85
CA PRO A 164 24.79 8.76 2.41
C PRO A 164 24.86 8.93 0.88
N GLY A 165 25.00 7.83 0.12
CA GLY A 165 24.93 7.86 -1.33
C GLY A 165 23.57 8.29 -1.87
N ALA A 166 22.49 7.91 -1.20
CA ALA A 166 21.14 8.36 -1.55
C ALA A 166 20.94 9.85 -1.22
N GLU A 167 21.40 10.30 -0.05
CA GLU A 167 21.37 11.73 0.29
C GLU A 167 22.10 12.58 -0.75
N LYS A 168 23.30 12.17 -1.17
CA LYS A 168 24.08 12.84 -2.19
C LYS A 168 23.28 12.96 -3.50
N PHE A 169 22.66 11.86 -3.95
CA PHE A 169 21.84 11.86 -5.16
C PHE A 169 20.65 12.81 -5.07
N TYR A 170 19.90 12.77 -3.96
CA TYR A 170 18.70 13.61 -3.82
C TYR A 170 19.02 15.08 -3.56
N ARG A 171 20.17 15.41 -2.98
CA ARG A 171 20.66 16.81 -2.92
C ARG A 171 21.00 17.34 -4.30
N GLU A 172 21.56 16.52 -5.16
CA GLU A 172 21.95 16.91 -6.51
C GLU A 172 20.77 17.01 -7.48
N PHE A 173 19.82 16.07 -7.40
CA PHE A 173 18.77 15.91 -8.42
C PHE A 173 17.35 15.96 -7.88
N GLY A 174 17.13 15.84 -6.58
CA GLY A 174 15.82 15.67 -5.95
C GLY A 174 15.34 16.88 -5.15
N GLY A 175 16.07 17.98 -5.13
CA GLY A 175 15.72 19.18 -4.37
C GLY A 175 15.73 18.98 -2.85
N MET A 176 16.50 18.03 -2.35
CA MET A 176 16.76 17.86 -0.92
C MET A 176 17.75 18.96 -0.47
N ASN A 177 17.37 19.75 0.53
CA ASN A 177 18.18 20.84 1.11
C ASN A 177 19.23 20.31 2.08
#